data_fe0953a6024e33236cbea2cbb9e96397
#
_entry.id   fe0953a6024e33236cbea2cbb9e96397
#
_cell.length_a   1.000
_cell.length_b   1.000
_cell.length_c   1.000
_cell.angle_alpha   90.00
_cell.angle_beta   90.00
_cell.angle_gamma   90.00
#
_symmetry.space_group_name_H-M   'P 1'
#
loop_
_entity.id
_entity.type
_entity.pdbx_description
1 polymer ?
#
loop_
_entity_poly.entity_id
_entity_poly.type
_entity_poly.pdbx_seq_one_letter_code
_entity_poly.pdbx_strand_id
1 'polypeptide(L)'
;MRRRGRIYLLKSADRGSFKPLGFESYSEAMASQLAAAFLDERVEYRIVFSPEHRDDPRRSFSACEAFTSESVGFLQYGRLHACDYDASRPKSMLDFYASIGAEAAFRKMLVFDALCLNTDRHLGNHGVLFDADTLEVLGMAPVFDNNKAFLPSYDGEDFERMMACAALLSSRIGDDFNGVAHFVLTDSLRRDLKNLRGFEFDRSLLPGLPESRIRLMERLIECQIEAILKGDPVGSVRGCGTDDGLDSFASLRL
;
A
#
# COMPACT_ATOMS: atom_id res chain seq x y z
N MET A 1 18.67 13.06 5.08
CA MET A 1 20.06 12.61 4.92
C MET A 1 20.51 12.85 3.50
N ARG A 2 21.70 13.43 3.26
CA ARG A 2 22.27 13.59 1.88
C ARG A 2 23.35 12.54 1.65
N ARG A 3 23.28 11.84 0.51
CA ARG A 3 24.32 10.89 0.08
C ARG A 3 24.55 11.03 -1.42
N ARG A 4 25.79 11.29 -1.85
CA ARG A 4 26.16 11.47 -3.26
C ARG A 4 25.26 12.49 -4.01
N GLY A 5 24.92 13.62 -3.36
CA GLY A 5 24.07 14.66 -3.95
C GLY A 5 22.56 14.38 -3.88
N ARG A 6 22.11 13.20 -3.45
CA ARG A 6 20.69 12.84 -3.33
C ARG A 6 20.18 13.03 -1.91
N ILE A 7 18.91 13.40 -1.79
CA ILE A 7 18.22 13.56 -0.50
C ILE A 7 17.45 12.28 -0.21
N TYR A 8 17.65 11.72 0.99
CA TYR A 8 16.91 10.54 1.46
C TYR A 8 16.06 10.91 2.67
N LEU A 9 14.83 10.39 2.67
CA LEU A 9 13.94 10.40 3.82
C LEU A 9 14.14 9.11 4.60
N LEU A 10 14.21 9.20 5.93
CA LEU A 10 14.19 8.07 6.83
C LEU A 10 12.92 8.16 7.68
N LYS A 11 12.16 7.07 7.73
CA LYS A 11 11.00 6.92 8.59
C LYS A 11 11.23 5.79 9.57
N SER A 12 10.97 6.02 10.85
CA SER A 12 10.90 4.97 11.88
C SER A 12 9.48 4.43 11.98
N ALA A 13 9.32 3.26 12.58
CA ALA A 13 8.02 2.80 13.07
C ALA A 13 7.41 3.85 14.02
N ASP A 14 6.08 3.92 14.03
CA ASP A 14 5.33 4.87 14.87
C ASP A 14 5.58 4.56 16.35
N ARG A 15 6.28 5.47 17.04
CA ARG A 15 6.63 5.37 18.47
C ARG A 15 5.59 6.05 19.36
N GLY A 16 4.31 5.91 19.06
CA GLY A 16 3.26 6.38 19.96
C GLY A 16 3.48 5.77 21.35
N SER A 17 3.42 6.60 22.41
CA SER A 17 3.85 6.31 23.79
C SER A 17 3.21 5.07 24.43
N PHE A 18 2.22 4.45 23.80
CA PHE A 18 1.45 3.33 24.35
C PHE A 18 1.17 2.19 23.33
N LYS A 19 1.73 2.24 22.11
CA LYS A 19 1.55 1.18 21.13
C LYS A 19 2.85 0.39 20.96
N PRO A 20 2.78 -0.96 20.90
CA PRO A 20 3.93 -1.73 20.51
C PRO A 20 4.39 -1.29 19.12
N LEU A 21 5.70 -1.33 18.90
CA LEU A 21 6.28 -1.09 17.58
C LEU A 21 5.71 -2.12 16.60
N GLY A 22 5.19 -1.67 15.47
CA GLY A 22 4.67 -2.51 14.40
C GLY A 22 5.70 -2.77 13.31
N PHE A 23 5.20 -3.24 12.19
CA PHE A 23 6.01 -3.52 10.99
C PHE A 23 5.89 -2.41 9.94
N GLU A 24 5.70 -1.14 10.35
CA GLU A 24 5.46 -0.01 9.44
C GLU A 24 6.59 0.17 8.42
N SER A 25 7.85 -0.03 8.83
CA SER A 25 8.99 0.05 7.90
C SER A 25 8.93 -1.03 6.83
N TYR A 26 8.51 -2.25 7.21
CA TYR A 26 8.31 -3.36 6.28
C TYR A 26 7.07 -3.17 5.41
N SER A 27 6.01 -2.54 5.93
CA SER A 27 4.85 -2.16 5.12
C SER A 27 5.27 -1.26 3.95
N GLU A 28 6.14 -0.27 4.17
CA GLU A 28 6.72 0.55 3.10
C GLU A 28 7.53 -0.27 2.10
N ALA A 29 8.39 -1.19 2.57
CA ALA A 29 9.23 -2.00 1.69
C ALA A 29 8.42 -3.04 0.89
N MET A 30 7.45 -3.69 1.51
CA MET A 30 6.52 -4.61 0.84
C MET A 30 5.63 -3.87 -0.16
N ALA A 31 5.08 -2.71 0.21
CA ALA A 31 4.30 -1.87 -0.68
C ALA A 31 5.12 -1.40 -1.88
N SER A 32 6.42 -1.10 -1.69
CA SER A 32 7.34 -0.74 -2.76
C SER A 32 7.54 -1.89 -3.76
N GLN A 33 7.63 -3.13 -3.30
CA GLN A 33 7.75 -4.30 -4.19
C GLN A 33 6.45 -4.56 -4.95
N LEU A 34 5.29 -4.51 -4.28
CA LEU A 34 3.98 -4.63 -4.93
C LEU A 34 3.77 -3.50 -5.96
N ALA A 35 4.15 -2.26 -5.61
CA ALA A 35 4.10 -1.12 -6.50
C ALA A 35 4.99 -1.32 -7.74
N ALA A 36 6.16 -1.98 -7.59
CA ALA A 36 7.04 -2.30 -8.71
C ALA A 36 6.40 -3.24 -9.74
N ALA A 37 5.50 -4.12 -9.30
CA ALA A 37 4.79 -5.05 -10.15
C ALA A 37 3.50 -4.48 -10.74
N PHE A 38 2.95 -3.42 -10.16
CA PHE A 38 1.60 -2.95 -10.48
C PHE A 38 1.51 -1.49 -10.93
N LEU A 39 2.37 -0.58 -10.43
CA LEU A 39 2.32 0.85 -10.71
C LEU A 39 3.39 1.27 -11.72
N ASP A 40 3.08 2.29 -12.51
CA ASP A 40 4.04 2.86 -13.46
C ASP A 40 5.08 3.73 -12.75
N GLU A 41 4.64 4.52 -11.76
CA GLU A 41 5.49 5.38 -10.94
C GLU A 41 5.30 5.13 -9.45
N ARG A 42 6.40 5.07 -8.70
CA ARG A 42 6.41 4.77 -7.27
C ARG A 42 7.62 5.36 -6.58
N VAL A 43 7.53 5.50 -5.26
CA VAL A 43 8.69 5.72 -4.40
C VAL A 43 9.25 4.37 -3.95
N GLU A 44 10.54 4.17 -4.13
CA GLU A 44 11.23 2.93 -3.77
C GLU A 44 11.73 3.01 -2.32
N TYR A 45 11.26 2.08 -1.47
CA TYR A 45 11.65 2.02 -0.07
C TYR A 45 12.56 0.84 0.22
N ARG A 46 13.54 1.04 1.12
CA ARG A 46 14.49 0.02 1.57
C ARG A 46 14.50 -0.03 3.09
N ILE A 47 14.70 -1.23 3.64
CA ILE A 47 14.89 -1.42 5.08
C ILE A 47 16.30 -0.99 5.47
N VAL A 48 16.38 -0.22 6.56
CA VAL A 48 17.64 0.22 7.16
C VAL A 48 17.58 -0.05 8.67
N PHE A 49 18.66 -0.61 9.20
CA PHE A 49 18.83 -0.83 10.64
C PHE A 49 19.83 0.16 11.22
N SER A 50 19.56 0.60 12.45
CA SER A 50 20.64 1.19 13.25
C SER A 50 21.61 0.11 13.69
N PRO A 51 22.91 0.43 13.93
CA PRO A 51 23.89 -0.54 14.41
C PRO A 51 23.49 -1.23 15.72
N GLU A 52 22.71 -0.56 16.56
CA GLU A 52 22.28 -0.99 17.90
C GLU A 52 21.08 -1.97 17.85
N HIS A 53 20.35 -2.03 16.72
CA HIS A 53 19.07 -2.77 16.60
C HIS A 53 19.02 -3.63 15.35
N ARG A 54 20.14 -4.20 14.92
CA ARG A 54 20.22 -5.00 13.69
C ARG A 54 19.35 -6.26 13.70
N ASP A 55 19.08 -6.78 14.89
CA ASP A 55 18.35 -8.04 15.07
C ASP A 55 16.88 -7.84 15.47
N ASP A 56 16.40 -6.60 15.55
CA ASP A 56 15.01 -6.29 15.87
C ASP A 56 14.30 -5.66 14.67
N PRO A 57 13.53 -6.43 13.90
CA PRO A 57 12.81 -5.93 12.74
C PRO A 57 11.86 -4.78 13.06
N ARG A 58 11.30 -4.75 14.29
CA ARG A 58 10.37 -3.69 14.71
C ARG A 58 11.07 -2.35 15.00
N ARG A 59 12.38 -2.34 15.08
CA ARG A 59 13.22 -1.12 15.25
C ARG A 59 13.94 -0.73 13.97
N SER A 60 13.50 -1.28 12.83
CA SER A 60 14.00 -0.88 11.52
C SER A 60 13.47 0.49 11.11
N PHE A 61 14.12 1.05 10.11
CA PHE A 61 13.68 2.26 9.40
C PHE A 61 13.39 1.89 7.96
N SER A 62 12.45 2.61 7.34
CA SER A 62 12.36 2.66 5.89
C SER A 62 13.09 3.89 5.36
N ALA A 63 13.80 3.74 4.27
CA ALA A 63 14.51 4.81 3.60
C ALA A 63 14.10 4.87 2.13
N CYS A 64 13.78 6.07 1.63
CA CYS A 64 13.50 6.32 0.23
C CYS A 64 14.23 7.57 -0.25
N GLU A 65 14.47 7.68 -1.56
CA GLU A 65 14.90 8.90 -2.20
C GLU A 65 13.75 9.90 -2.28
N ALA A 66 14.01 11.17 -2.06
CA ALA A 66 13.01 12.22 -2.26
C ALA A 66 12.66 12.30 -3.75
N PHE A 67 11.36 12.30 -4.06
CA PHE A 67 10.86 12.46 -5.43
C PHE A 67 10.69 13.93 -5.84
N THR A 68 11.03 14.86 -4.96
CA THR A 68 11.07 16.30 -5.22
C THR A 68 12.52 16.79 -5.32
N SER A 69 12.72 17.92 -5.99
CA SER A 69 14.03 18.57 -6.16
C SER A 69 13.90 20.07 -6.09
N GLU A 70 14.96 20.82 -6.41
CA GLU A 70 14.90 22.28 -6.54
C GLU A 70 14.00 22.71 -7.72
N SER A 71 13.92 21.89 -8.78
CA SER A 71 13.10 22.15 -9.96
C SER A 71 11.74 21.44 -9.97
N VAL A 72 11.49 20.49 -9.07
CA VAL A 72 10.25 19.72 -9.01
C VAL A 72 9.63 19.81 -7.62
N GLY A 73 8.50 20.50 -7.54
CA GLY A 73 7.70 20.64 -6.33
C GLY A 73 6.60 19.59 -6.23
N PHE A 74 6.10 19.37 -5.01
CA PHE A 74 4.93 18.53 -4.72
C PHE A 74 3.86 19.35 -4.03
N LEU A 75 2.63 19.27 -4.55
CA LEU A 75 1.47 19.92 -3.95
C LEU A 75 0.42 18.87 -3.63
N GLN A 76 0.10 18.76 -2.34
CA GLN A 76 -0.90 17.83 -1.82
C GLN A 76 -2.29 18.14 -2.38
N TYR A 77 -3.05 17.10 -2.75
CA TYR A 77 -4.43 17.24 -3.21
C TYR A 77 -5.31 18.02 -2.21
N GLY A 78 -5.21 17.70 -0.91
CA GLY A 78 -5.97 18.39 0.12
C GLY A 78 -5.66 19.88 0.25
N ARG A 79 -4.47 20.35 -0.17
CA ARG A 79 -4.16 21.78 -0.20
C ARG A 79 -4.71 22.48 -1.43
N LEU A 80 -4.75 21.77 -2.56
CA LEU A 80 -5.39 22.27 -3.80
C LEU A 80 -6.89 22.52 -3.61
N HIS A 81 -7.53 21.70 -2.77
CA HIS A 81 -8.99 21.68 -2.58
C HIS A 81 -9.41 22.03 -1.14
N ALA A 82 -8.60 22.82 -0.41
CA ALA A 82 -8.84 23.12 1.00
C ALA A 82 -10.20 23.77 1.31
N CYS A 83 -10.83 24.42 0.32
CA CYS A 83 -12.14 25.08 0.45
C CYS A 83 -13.29 24.33 -0.23
N ASP A 84 -13.03 23.13 -0.77
CA ASP A 84 -14.03 22.34 -1.48
C ASP A 84 -14.50 21.16 -0.61
N TYR A 85 -15.72 21.25 -0.11
CA TYR A 85 -16.32 20.22 0.75
C TYR A 85 -16.51 18.88 0.02
N ASP A 86 -16.73 18.88 -1.29
CA ASP A 86 -16.95 17.68 -2.10
C ASP A 86 -15.65 17.07 -2.64
N ALA A 87 -14.51 17.72 -2.44
CA ALA A 87 -13.20 17.25 -2.92
C ALA A 87 -12.79 15.89 -2.34
N SER A 88 -13.30 15.50 -1.18
CA SER A 88 -13.01 14.21 -0.54
C SER A 88 -13.72 13.01 -1.18
N ARG A 89 -14.64 13.23 -2.11
CA ARG A 89 -15.38 12.15 -2.79
C ARG A 89 -14.54 11.50 -3.88
N PRO A 90 -14.53 10.16 -4.01
CA PRO A 90 -13.77 9.46 -5.04
C PRO A 90 -14.01 9.96 -6.45
N LYS A 91 -15.27 10.32 -6.78
CA LYS A 91 -15.64 10.86 -8.09
C LYS A 91 -14.99 12.23 -8.36
N SER A 92 -15.03 13.15 -7.40
CA SER A 92 -14.42 14.49 -7.55
C SER A 92 -12.90 14.38 -7.74
N MET A 93 -12.25 13.46 -7.04
CA MET A 93 -10.84 13.17 -7.24
C MET A 93 -10.56 12.62 -8.64
N LEU A 94 -11.37 11.67 -9.12
CA LEU A 94 -11.25 11.14 -10.48
C LEU A 94 -11.39 12.25 -11.53
N ASP A 95 -12.40 13.11 -11.40
CA ASP A 95 -12.65 14.23 -12.31
C ASP A 95 -11.45 15.21 -12.31
N PHE A 96 -10.87 15.50 -11.13
CA PHE A 96 -9.66 16.31 -11.03
C PHE A 96 -8.47 15.66 -11.74
N TYR A 97 -8.16 14.39 -11.43
CA TYR A 97 -7.02 13.71 -12.05
C TYR A 97 -7.23 13.50 -13.56
N ALA A 98 -8.46 13.34 -14.03
CA ALA A 98 -8.79 13.31 -15.45
C ALA A 98 -8.48 14.66 -16.12
N SER A 99 -8.79 15.79 -15.46
CA SER A 99 -8.54 17.14 -16.00
C SER A 99 -7.06 17.46 -16.25
N ILE A 100 -6.15 16.77 -15.55
CA ILE A 100 -4.70 16.89 -15.71
C ILE A 100 -4.05 15.70 -16.43
N GLY A 101 -4.86 14.81 -17.05
CA GLY A 101 -4.37 13.65 -17.78
C GLY A 101 -3.81 12.50 -16.91
N ALA A 102 -4.06 12.51 -15.60
CA ALA A 102 -3.52 11.55 -14.63
C ALA A 102 -4.56 10.56 -14.09
N GLU A 103 -5.74 10.44 -14.71
CA GLU A 103 -6.83 9.56 -14.25
C GLU A 103 -6.38 8.10 -14.11
N ALA A 104 -5.63 7.58 -15.08
CA ALA A 104 -5.17 6.19 -15.07
C ALA A 104 -4.25 5.90 -13.86
N ALA A 105 -3.33 6.82 -13.54
CA ALA A 105 -2.44 6.71 -12.38
C ALA A 105 -3.23 6.74 -11.06
N PHE A 106 -4.23 7.62 -10.96
CA PHE A 106 -5.07 7.71 -9.77
C PHE A 106 -5.94 6.45 -9.57
N ARG A 107 -6.54 5.90 -10.64
CA ARG A 107 -7.26 4.62 -10.60
C ARG A 107 -6.35 3.48 -10.14
N LYS A 108 -5.13 3.39 -10.67
CA LYS A 108 -4.13 2.41 -10.23
C LYS A 108 -3.80 2.55 -8.75
N MET A 109 -3.63 3.78 -8.23
CA MET A 109 -3.38 4.02 -6.81
C MET A 109 -4.53 3.52 -5.93
N LEU A 110 -5.80 3.74 -6.30
CA LEU A 110 -6.95 3.27 -5.53
C LEU A 110 -7.02 1.73 -5.48
N VAL A 111 -6.76 1.09 -6.60
CA VAL A 111 -6.68 -0.39 -6.66
C VAL A 111 -5.48 -0.91 -5.85
N PHE A 112 -4.34 -0.24 -5.94
CA PHE A 112 -3.15 -0.57 -5.16
C PHE A 112 -3.40 -0.47 -3.65
N ASP A 113 -4.05 0.60 -3.19
CA ASP A 113 -4.40 0.77 -1.77
C ASP A 113 -5.34 -0.34 -1.28
N ALA A 114 -6.25 -0.82 -2.13
CA ALA A 114 -7.11 -1.97 -1.80
C ALA A 114 -6.33 -3.30 -1.77
N LEU A 115 -5.36 -3.51 -2.66
CA LEU A 115 -4.52 -4.71 -2.68
C LEU A 115 -3.71 -4.87 -1.39
N CYS A 116 -3.16 -3.77 -0.86
CA CYS A 116 -2.32 -3.78 0.33
C CYS A 116 -3.05 -3.29 1.60
N LEU A 117 -4.34 -2.95 1.52
CA LEU A 117 -5.16 -2.40 2.59
C LEU A 117 -4.50 -1.20 3.28
N ASN A 118 -4.07 -0.21 2.49
CA ASN A 118 -3.47 1.00 3.03
C ASN A 118 -4.51 1.92 3.69
N THR A 119 -4.58 1.90 4.99
CA THR A 119 -5.58 2.65 5.78
C THR A 119 -5.29 4.14 5.92
N ASP A 120 -4.20 4.65 5.35
CA ASP A 120 -3.80 6.04 5.57
C ASP A 120 -3.59 6.86 4.29
N ARG A 121 -4.25 6.51 3.19
CA ARG A 121 -4.27 7.32 1.98
C ARG A 121 -5.17 8.54 2.15
N HIS A 122 -4.81 9.45 3.05
CA HIS A 122 -5.52 10.72 3.23
C HIS A 122 -5.13 11.74 2.13
N LEU A 123 -5.86 12.85 2.07
CA LEU A 123 -5.69 13.90 1.05
C LEU A 123 -4.29 14.56 1.01
N GLY A 124 -3.44 14.30 1.98
CA GLY A 124 -2.04 14.73 2.02
C GLY A 124 -1.05 13.72 1.44
N ASN A 125 -1.48 12.45 1.26
CA ASN A 125 -0.62 11.35 0.80
C ASN A 125 -0.75 11.07 -0.70
N HIS A 126 -1.38 11.97 -1.44
CA HIS A 126 -1.40 12.04 -2.89
C HIS A 126 -1.53 13.50 -3.36
N GLY A 127 -1.25 13.77 -4.62
CA GLY A 127 -1.29 15.12 -5.17
C GLY A 127 -0.56 15.18 -6.51
N VAL A 128 -0.07 16.37 -6.86
CA VAL A 128 0.57 16.64 -8.14
C VAL A 128 2.02 17.05 -7.98
N LEU A 129 2.83 16.67 -8.95
CA LEU A 129 4.13 17.28 -9.19
C LEU A 129 3.96 18.51 -10.07
N PHE A 130 4.78 19.51 -9.83
CA PHE A 130 4.81 20.73 -10.64
C PHE A 130 6.26 21.20 -10.85
N ASP A 131 6.49 21.84 -11.96
CA ASP A 131 7.74 22.55 -12.23
C ASP A 131 7.85 23.78 -11.33
N ALA A 132 8.94 23.90 -10.58
CA ALA A 132 9.09 24.96 -9.57
C ALA A 132 9.29 26.35 -10.17
N ASP A 133 9.76 26.46 -11.40
CA ASP A 133 10.00 27.72 -12.09
C ASP A 133 8.76 28.21 -12.84
N THR A 134 8.05 27.30 -13.55
CA THR A 134 6.90 27.63 -14.40
C THR A 134 5.56 27.46 -13.70
N LEU A 135 5.51 26.69 -12.60
CA LEU A 135 4.32 26.26 -11.89
C LEU A 135 3.38 25.35 -12.73
N GLU A 136 3.87 24.83 -13.85
CA GLU A 136 3.13 23.87 -14.66
C GLU A 136 2.98 22.53 -13.96
N VAL A 137 1.80 21.92 -14.03
CA VAL A 137 1.54 20.57 -13.50
C VAL A 137 2.23 19.53 -14.38
N LEU A 138 3.13 18.75 -13.80
CA LEU A 138 3.87 17.70 -14.49
C LEU A 138 3.11 16.34 -14.50
N GLY A 139 2.17 16.16 -13.57
CA GLY A 139 1.36 14.95 -13.44
C GLY A 139 1.05 14.61 -11.99
N MET A 140 0.52 13.40 -11.75
CA MET A 140 0.31 12.88 -10.41
C MET A 140 1.65 12.55 -9.76
N ALA A 141 1.80 12.84 -8.47
CA ALA A 141 2.96 12.40 -7.69
C ALA A 141 3.01 10.85 -7.61
N PRO A 142 4.20 10.25 -7.59
CA PRO A 142 4.34 8.80 -7.39
C PRO A 142 3.69 8.37 -6.08
N VAL A 143 3.25 7.12 -5.99
CA VAL A 143 2.64 6.58 -4.75
C VAL A 143 3.72 6.48 -3.67
N PHE A 144 3.44 7.09 -2.52
CA PHE A 144 4.33 7.16 -1.34
C PHE A 144 3.53 7.02 -0.06
N ASP A 145 4.23 6.89 1.08
CA ASP A 145 3.66 6.80 2.44
C ASP A 145 2.66 5.65 2.61
N ASN A 146 3.19 4.42 2.53
CA ASN A 146 2.42 3.19 2.65
C ASN A 146 2.67 2.46 3.98
N ASN A 147 3.08 3.19 5.01
CA ASN A 147 3.46 2.62 6.32
C ASN A 147 2.28 1.97 7.06
N LYS A 148 1.04 2.24 6.66
CA LYS A 148 -0.19 1.62 7.22
C LYS A 148 -0.78 0.54 6.33
N ALA A 149 -0.06 0.13 5.28
CA ALA A 149 -0.40 -1.02 4.46
C ALA A 149 -0.07 -2.35 5.17
N PHE A 150 -0.68 -3.44 4.75
CA PHE A 150 -0.35 -4.80 5.20
C PHE A 150 -0.51 -5.03 6.71
N LEU A 151 -1.48 -4.38 7.35
CA LEU A 151 -1.81 -4.53 8.77
C LEU A 151 -0.55 -4.52 9.68
N PRO A 152 0.21 -3.41 9.75
CA PRO A 152 1.51 -3.38 10.45
C PRO A 152 1.43 -3.72 11.94
N SER A 153 0.28 -3.54 12.54
CA SER A 153 0.03 -3.84 13.97
C SER A 153 -0.47 -5.27 14.22
N TYR A 154 -0.74 -6.06 13.17
CA TYR A 154 -1.10 -7.47 13.33
C TYR A 154 0.16 -8.30 13.58
N ASP A 155 0.17 -9.05 14.68
CA ASP A 155 1.33 -9.81 15.17
C ASP A 155 1.06 -11.33 15.22
N GLY A 156 -0.05 -11.79 14.65
CA GLY A 156 -0.39 -13.21 14.60
C GLY A 156 0.09 -13.88 13.31
N GLU A 157 0.00 -15.20 13.29
CA GLU A 157 0.30 -16.05 12.12
C GLU A 157 -0.95 -16.70 11.52
N ASP A 158 -2.11 -16.53 12.16
CA ASP A 158 -3.38 -17.09 11.70
C ASP A 158 -4.01 -16.20 10.62
N PHE A 159 -4.23 -16.77 9.45
CA PHE A 159 -4.75 -16.05 8.30
C PHE A 159 -6.23 -15.64 8.48
N GLU A 160 -7.08 -16.52 9.00
CA GLU A 160 -8.51 -16.24 9.15
C GLU A 160 -8.73 -15.11 10.17
N ARG A 161 -7.94 -15.13 11.27
CA ARG A 161 -7.95 -14.05 12.25
C ARG A 161 -7.43 -12.74 11.65
N MET A 162 -6.39 -12.79 10.83
CA MET A 162 -5.89 -11.62 10.13
C MET A 162 -6.96 -11.03 9.20
N MET A 163 -7.65 -11.87 8.42
CA MET A 163 -8.72 -11.43 7.52
C MET A 163 -9.93 -10.87 8.29
N ALA A 164 -10.25 -11.42 9.46
CA ALA A 164 -11.28 -10.86 10.34
C ALA A 164 -10.88 -9.45 10.84
N CYS A 165 -9.60 -9.21 11.15
CA CYS A 165 -9.09 -7.87 11.45
C CYS A 165 -9.14 -6.97 10.21
N ALA A 166 -8.75 -7.47 9.04
CA ALA A 166 -8.77 -6.74 7.78
C ALA A 166 -10.17 -6.26 7.40
N ALA A 167 -11.20 -7.08 7.64
CA ALA A 167 -12.60 -6.74 7.38
C ALA A 167 -13.14 -5.56 8.22
N LEU A 168 -12.43 -5.18 9.29
CA LEU A 168 -12.77 -4.03 10.13
C LEU A 168 -12.05 -2.74 9.70
N LEU A 169 -11.16 -2.82 8.72
CA LEU A 169 -10.43 -1.66 8.23
C LEU A 169 -11.28 -0.87 7.24
N SER A 170 -11.08 0.44 7.23
CA SER A 170 -11.69 1.34 6.26
C SER A 170 -10.64 2.12 5.47
N SER A 171 -10.96 2.42 4.22
CA SER A 171 -10.20 3.34 3.40
C SER A 171 -10.43 4.79 3.86
N ARG A 172 -9.46 5.67 3.66
CA ARG A 172 -9.64 7.12 3.80
C ARG A 172 -10.31 7.75 2.57
N ILE A 173 -10.39 7.02 1.47
CA ILE A 173 -11.05 7.43 0.24
C ILE A 173 -12.24 6.51 0.02
N GLY A 174 -13.48 6.99 0.30
CA GLY A 174 -14.73 6.27 0.06
C GLY A 174 -15.04 5.12 1.03
N ASP A 175 -14.37 5.04 2.17
CA ASP A 175 -14.58 4.10 3.28
C ASP A 175 -14.39 2.60 2.97
N ASP A 176 -14.82 2.11 1.81
CA ASP A 176 -14.73 0.71 1.39
C ASP A 176 -13.60 0.51 0.35
N PHE A 177 -12.58 -0.26 0.70
CA PHE A 177 -11.44 -0.55 -0.16
C PHE A 177 -11.85 -1.21 -1.48
N ASN A 178 -12.57 -2.33 -1.38
CA ASN A 178 -12.87 -3.17 -2.54
C ASN A 178 -13.96 -2.57 -3.40
N GLY A 179 -14.95 -1.91 -2.80
CA GLY A 179 -16.00 -1.20 -3.52
C GLY A 179 -15.43 -0.05 -4.35
N VAL A 180 -14.54 0.75 -3.77
CA VAL A 180 -13.86 1.84 -4.50
C VAL A 180 -12.96 1.28 -5.60
N ALA A 181 -12.15 0.26 -5.29
CA ALA A 181 -11.28 -0.38 -6.29
C ALA A 181 -12.09 -0.97 -7.45
N HIS A 182 -13.17 -1.70 -7.16
CA HIS A 182 -14.06 -2.28 -8.17
C HIS A 182 -14.72 -1.21 -9.06
N PHE A 183 -15.18 -0.12 -8.46
CA PHE A 183 -15.79 1.02 -9.17
C PHE A 183 -14.84 1.66 -10.18
N VAL A 184 -13.54 1.73 -9.87
CA VAL A 184 -12.55 2.36 -10.75
C VAL A 184 -11.91 1.39 -11.75
N LEU A 185 -12.29 0.09 -11.75
CA LEU A 185 -11.73 -0.90 -12.66
C LEU A 185 -12.07 -0.59 -14.12
N THR A 186 -11.03 -0.55 -14.92
CA THR A 186 -11.10 -0.61 -16.39
C THR A 186 -10.72 -2.01 -16.86
N ASP A 187 -10.96 -2.32 -18.15
CA ASP A 187 -10.52 -3.60 -18.73
C ASP A 187 -9.00 -3.78 -18.66
N SER A 188 -8.23 -2.69 -18.74
CA SER A 188 -6.77 -2.74 -18.55
C SER A 188 -6.44 -3.11 -17.12
N LEU A 189 -7.01 -2.44 -16.11
CA LEU A 189 -6.76 -2.74 -14.70
C LEU A 189 -7.20 -4.17 -14.32
N ARG A 190 -8.27 -4.68 -14.91
CA ARG A 190 -8.69 -6.09 -14.73
C ARG A 190 -7.64 -7.06 -15.26
N ARG A 191 -6.99 -6.76 -16.38
CA ARG A 191 -5.88 -7.57 -16.90
C ARG A 191 -4.65 -7.47 -16.01
N ASP A 192 -4.30 -6.26 -15.58
CA ASP A 192 -3.14 -6.02 -14.71
C ASP A 192 -3.29 -6.77 -13.38
N LEU A 193 -4.49 -6.74 -12.75
CA LEU A 193 -4.79 -7.53 -11.55
C LEU A 193 -4.65 -9.04 -11.78
N LYS A 194 -5.15 -9.55 -12.90
CA LYS A 194 -5.02 -10.98 -13.22
C LYS A 194 -3.55 -11.39 -13.45
N ASN A 195 -2.74 -10.51 -14.03
CA ASN A 195 -1.31 -10.75 -14.23
C ASN A 195 -0.52 -10.70 -12.92
N LEU A 196 -1.08 -10.07 -11.87
CA LEU A 196 -0.46 -9.99 -10.54
C LEU A 196 -0.69 -11.26 -9.69
N ARG A 197 -1.54 -12.20 -10.13
CA ARG A 197 -1.75 -13.47 -9.44
C ARG A 197 -0.44 -14.24 -9.28
N GLY A 198 -0.27 -14.85 -8.13
CA GLY A 198 0.96 -15.54 -7.78
C GLY A 198 2.12 -14.59 -7.47
N PHE A 199 1.83 -13.32 -7.12
CA PHE A 199 2.85 -12.37 -6.69
C PHE A 199 3.58 -12.87 -5.45
N GLU A 200 4.91 -12.86 -5.49
CA GLU A 200 5.79 -13.19 -4.38
C GLU A 200 6.74 -12.03 -4.08
N PHE A 201 6.97 -11.79 -2.79
CA PHE A 201 7.97 -10.81 -2.35
C PHE A 201 9.40 -11.33 -2.52
N ASP A 202 10.32 -10.47 -2.91
CA ASP A 202 11.76 -10.73 -2.80
C ASP A 202 12.19 -10.66 -1.32
N ARG A 203 12.44 -11.83 -0.72
CA ARG A 203 12.85 -11.99 0.67
C ARG A 203 14.17 -11.28 0.98
N SER A 204 15.04 -11.13 0.00
CA SER A 204 16.34 -10.47 0.18
C SER A 204 16.20 -8.97 0.50
N LEU A 205 15.06 -8.36 0.14
CA LEU A 205 14.72 -6.97 0.41
C LEU A 205 13.96 -6.78 1.74
N LEU A 206 13.64 -7.89 2.44
CA LEU A 206 12.90 -7.91 3.71
C LEU A 206 13.70 -8.57 4.85
N PRO A 207 14.95 -8.15 5.09
CA PRO A 207 15.83 -8.82 6.03
C PRO A 207 15.25 -8.83 7.45
N GLY A 208 15.19 -10.01 8.08
CA GLY A 208 14.69 -10.18 9.44
C GLY A 208 13.16 -10.24 9.59
N LEU A 209 12.38 -10.02 8.53
CA LEU A 209 10.94 -10.23 8.58
C LEU A 209 10.63 -11.73 8.61
N PRO A 210 9.78 -12.23 9.54
CA PRO A 210 9.41 -13.65 9.59
C PRO A 210 8.78 -14.13 8.28
N GLU A 211 9.18 -15.32 7.83
CA GLU A 211 8.65 -15.94 6.61
C GLU A 211 7.15 -16.18 6.69
N SER A 212 6.63 -16.57 7.87
CA SER A 212 5.19 -16.71 8.11
C SER A 212 4.43 -15.43 7.80
N ARG A 213 4.98 -14.27 8.18
CA ARG A 213 4.37 -12.97 7.88
C ARG A 213 4.40 -12.64 6.39
N ILE A 214 5.51 -12.92 5.70
CA ILE A 214 5.62 -12.68 4.25
C ILE A 214 4.54 -13.46 3.52
N ARG A 215 4.40 -14.76 3.83
CA ARG A 215 3.37 -15.63 3.23
C ARG A 215 1.94 -15.17 3.53
N LEU A 216 1.69 -14.68 4.75
CA LEU A 216 0.38 -14.09 5.08
C LEU A 216 0.05 -12.91 4.17
N MET A 217 1.02 -12.03 3.88
CA MET A 217 0.80 -10.87 3.02
C MET A 217 0.67 -11.25 1.53
N GLU A 218 1.38 -12.26 1.05
CA GLU A 218 1.20 -12.82 -0.28
C GLU A 218 -0.20 -13.40 -0.45
N ARG A 219 -0.66 -14.17 0.53
CA ARG A 219 -2.02 -14.72 0.55
C ARG A 219 -3.09 -13.63 0.65
N LEU A 220 -2.83 -12.54 1.40
CA LEU A 220 -3.70 -11.38 1.45
C LEU A 220 -3.87 -10.76 0.05
N ILE A 221 -2.75 -10.52 -0.67
CA ILE A 221 -2.77 -9.95 -2.03
C ILE A 221 -3.62 -10.83 -2.96
N GLU A 222 -3.42 -12.15 -2.93
CA GLU A 222 -4.18 -13.09 -3.76
C GLU A 222 -5.69 -13.01 -3.47
N CYS A 223 -6.08 -13.00 -2.19
CA CYS A 223 -7.48 -12.84 -1.80
C CYS A 223 -8.06 -11.48 -2.22
N GLN A 224 -7.27 -10.40 -2.10
CA GLN A 224 -7.72 -9.07 -2.51
C GLN A 224 -7.89 -8.96 -4.03
N ILE A 225 -7.01 -9.57 -4.83
CA ILE A 225 -7.18 -9.65 -6.29
C ILE A 225 -8.56 -10.24 -6.63
N GLU A 226 -8.89 -11.39 -6.06
CA GLU A 226 -10.16 -12.08 -6.32
C GLU A 226 -11.37 -11.27 -5.84
N ALA A 227 -11.28 -10.69 -4.63
CA ALA A 227 -12.35 -9.89 -4.07
C ALA A 227 -12.60 -8.61 -4.90
N ILE A 228 -11.54 -7.88 -5.28
CA ILE A 228 -11.65 -6.66 -6.09
C ILE A 228 -12.25 -6.97 -7.47
N LEU A 229 -11.82 -8.06 -8.12
CA LEU A 229 -12.35 -8.46 -9.44
C LEU A 229 -13.84 -8.76 -9.40
N LYS A 230 -14.36 -9.30 -8.29
CA LYS A 230 -15.78 -9.63 -8.09
C LYS A 230 -16.59 -8.48 -7.49
N GLY A 231 -15.96 -7.49 -6.86
CA GLY A 231 -16.61 -6.45 -6.06
C GLY A 231 -17.05 -6.96 -4.69
N ASP A 232 -16.39 -7.99 -4.17
CA ASP A 232 -16.69 -8.57 -2.87
C ASP A 232 -16.03 -7.76 -1.75
N PRO A 233 -16.65 -7.65 -0.55
CA PRO A 233 -16.03 -6.97 0.60
C PRO A 233 -14.71 -7.62 1.04
N VAL A 234 -13.87 -6.84 1.73
CA VAL A 234 -12.66 -7.36 2.39
C VAL A 234 -13.04 -8.48 3.34
N GLY A 235 -12.34 -9.61 3.29
CA GLY A 235 -12.59 -10.77 4.16
C GLY A 235 -13.70 -11.72 3.68
N SER A 236 -14.37 -11.45 2.58
CA SER A 236 -15.43 -12.31 2.03
C SER A 236 -14.90 -13.61 1.39
N VAL A 237 -13.67 -13.58 0.85
CA VAL A 237 -13.08 -14.72 0.16
C VAL A 237 -12.47 -15.68 1.18
N ARG A 238 -13.18 -16.78 1.48
CA ARG A 238 -12.65 -17.89 2.29
C ARG A 238 -11.90 -18.87 1.39
N GLY A 239 -10.68 -19.25 1.80
CA GLY A 239 -9.95 -20.33 1.12
C GLY A 239 -9.18 -19.95 -0.13
N CYS A 240 -8.74 -18.69 -0.28
CA CYS A 240 -7.73 -18.32 -1.28
C CYS A 240 -6.36 -18.78 -0.80
N GLY A 241 -5.91 -19.94 -1.24
CA GLY A 241 -4.59 -20.48 -0.91
C GLY A 241 -4.50 -21.92 -1.38
N THR A 242 -3.40 -22.25 -1.97
CA THR A 242 -3.02 -23.56 -2.49
C THR A 242 -3.41 -24.69 -1.54
N ASP A 243 -4.02 -25.72 -2.10
CA ASP A 243 -4.22 -27.05 -1.55
C ASP A 243 -2.85 -27.69 -1.21
N ASP A 244 -2.21 -27.24 -0.15
CA ASP A 244 -1.06 -27.93 0.43
C ASP A 244 -1.60 -28.87 1.51
N GLY A 245 -1.99 -30.08 1.05
CA GLY A 245 -2.10 -31.34 1.74
C GLY A 245 -2.13 -31.33 3.28
N LEU A 246 -3.29 -31.02 3.88
CA LEU A 246 -3.64 -31.37 5.24
C LEU A 246 -5.10 -31.87 5.29
N ASP A 247 -5.46 -32.76 4.37
CA ASP A 247 -6.55 -33.72 4.57
C ASP A 247 -6.02 -34.88 5.42
N SER A 248 -6.06 -34.74 6.75
CA SER A 248 -6.21 -35.90 7.63
C SER A 248 -6.35 -35.46 9.10
N PHE A 249 -7.51 -34.94 9.50
CA PHE A 249 -8.01 -35.10 10.88
C PHE A 249 -9.54 -35.00 10.90
N ALA A 250 -10.17 -35.78 10.05
CA ALA A 250 -11.60 -36.05 10.15
C ALA A 250 -11.79 -37.52 10.56
N SER A 251 -11.42 -37.89 11.80
CA SER A 251 -11.96 -39.10 12.45
C SER A 251 -11.41 -39.19 13.89
N LEU A 252 -12.13 -38.59 14.81
CA LEU A 252 -12.23 -39.07 16.18
C LEU A 252 -13.60 -38.63 16.70
N ARG A 253 -14.59 -39.49 16.40
CA ARG A 253 -15.78 -39.61 17.24
C ARG A 253 -15.38 -40.47 18.46
N LEU A 254 -15.58 -39.92 19.62
CA LEU A 254 -16.28 -40.54 20.76
C LEU A 254 -16.44 -39.45 21.83
#